data_45b50d6c33f757e81bc60529d4c587ef
#
_entry.id   45b50d6c33f757e81bc60529d4c587ef
#
_cell.length_a   1.000
_cell.length_b   1.000
_cell.length_c   1.000
_cell.angle_alpha   90.00
_cell.angle_beta   90.00
_cell.angle_gamma   90.00
#
_symmetry.space_group_name_H-M   'P 1'
#
loop_
_entity.id
_entity.type
_entity.pdbx_description
1 polymer ?
#
loop_
_entity_poly.entity_id
_entity_poly.type
_entity_poly.pdbx_seq_one_letter_code
_entity_poly.pdbx_strand_id
1 'polypeptide(L)'
;MHHCCAFPNAFFYQQEQLQPVPCSHQLETALDYPEPSEDVFDDQLKQHRVLFLPADDEASLVADVLRRLYRQIGSERFDAAHSIGVIVTYRHQIALIRREMMKLDIPALLDISIDTVERYQGSQRDVIIYSLGVQNATDLDFLTSNCFEEDGRVIDRKLNVAMTRARKQLLMTGNRDVLCRNAIFQEIIHRYSV
;
A
#
# COMPACT_ATOMS: atom_id res chain seq x y z
N MET A 1 18.01 -1.22 9.79
CA MET A 1 17.22 0.03 9.84
C MET A 1 15.87 -0.33 9.25
N HIS A 2 14.79 -0.19 10.04
CA HIS A 2 13.49 -0.73 9.68
C HIS A 2 12.86 0.06 8.54
N HIS A 3 12.69 -0.56 7.39
CA HIS A 3 12.25 0.08 6.15
C HIS A 3 10.89 0.78 6.27
N CYS A 4 9.95 0.26 7.09
CA CYS A 4 8.64 0.88 7.27
C CYS A 4 8.67 2.24 8.00
N CYS A 5 9.65 2.52 8.83
CA CYS A 5 9.82 3.81 9.51
C CYS A 5 10.77 4.76 8.77
N ALA A 6 11.55 4.27 7.81
CA ALA A 6 12.56 5.08 7.14
C ALA A 6 11.93 6.23 6.31
N PHE A 7 10.85 5.95 5.59
CA PHE A 7 10.17 6.98 4.80
C PHE A 7 9.38 7.95 5.70
N PRO A 8 8.50 7.51 6.63
CA PRO A 8 7.87 8.41 7.58
C PRO A 8 8.86 9.30 8.32
N ASN A 9 10.00 8.74 8.80
CA ASN A 9 11.02 9.54 9.45
C ASN A 9 11.71 10.52 8.51
N ALA A 10 11.96 10.14 7.26
CA ALA A 10 12.58 11.03 6.30
C ALA A 10 11.70 12.21 5.89
N PHE A 11 10.36 12.01 5.84
CA PHE A 11 9.44 12.99 5.30
C PHE A 11 8.53 13.65 6.33
N PHE A 12 8.18 12.96 7.43
CA PHE A 12 7.17 13.42 8.38
C PHE A 12 7.69 13.63 9.81
N TYR A 13 8.69 12.87 10.26
CA TYR A 13 9.12 12.84 11.66
C TYR A 13 10.64 12.99 11.83
N GLN A 14 11.28 13.85 11.05
CA GLN A 14 12.75 13.98 11.08
C GLN A 14 13.29 14.49 12.43
N GLN A 15 12.55 15.35 13.12
CA GLN A 15 12.97 15.88 14.44
C GLN A 15 12.67 14.87 15.55
N GLU A 16 11.55 14.16 15.45
CA GLU A 16 11.09 13.22 16.45
C GLU A 16 11.77 11.86 16.31
N GLN A 17 12.30 11.54 15.11
CA GLN A 17 12.96 10.27 14.77
C GLN A 17 12.22 9.08 15.39
N LEU A 18 11.00 8.80 14.92
CA LEU A 18 10.21 7.67 15.42
C LEU A 18 11.09 6.42 15.45
N GLN A 19 11.31 5.93 16.65
CA GLN A 19 12.00 4.67 16.84
C GLN A 19 10.97 3.54 16.91
N PRO A 20 11.10 2.51 16.07
CA PRO A 20 10.22 1.37 16.18
C PRO A 20 10.41 0.72 17.55
N VAL A 21 9.30 0.46 18.24
CA VAL A 21 9.37 -0.40 19.44
C VAL A 21 9.86 -1.78 18.98
N PRO A 22 10.97 -2.30 19.51
CA PRO A 22 11.47 -3.60 19.12
C PRO A 22 10.41 -4.67 19.38
N CYS A 23 9.90 -5.28 18.31
CA CYS A 23 9.01 -6.42 18.40
C CYS A 23 9.45 -7.46 17.35
N SER A 24 9.21 -8.73 17.61
CA SER A 24 9.73 -9.83 16.80
C SER A 24 9.40 -9.68 15.31
N HIS A 25 8.18 -9.29 14.98
CA HIS A 25 7.75 -9.12 13.60
C HIS A 25 8.41 -7.93 12.86
N GLN A 26 8.99 -6.96 13.58
CA GLN A 26 9.75 -5.86 13.00
C GLN A 26 11.22 -6.20 12.78
N LEU A 27 11.72 -7.22 13.47
CA LEU A 27 13.10 -7.71 13.34
C LEU A 27 13.24 -8.68 12.15
N GLU A 28 12.14 -9.26 11.70
CA GLU A 28 12.13 -10.15 10.53
C GLU A 28 12.44 -9.35 9.26
N THR A 29 13.52 -9.69 8.60
CA THR A 29 13.99 -9.02 7.38
C THR A 29 13.28 -9.48 6.12
N ALA A 30 12.71 -10.70 6.11
CA ALA A 30 12.00 -11.28 5.00
C ALA A 30 10.49 -11.35 5.27
N LEU A 31 9.71 -11.28 4.18
CA LEU A 31 8.29 -11.61 4.24
C LEU A 31 8.17 -13.13 4.23
N ASP A 32 7.56 -13.69 5.28
CA ASP A 32 7.36 -15.14 5.41
C ASP A 32 6.13 -15.57 4.58
N TYR A 33 6.34 -15.64 3.27
CA TYR A 33 5.38 -16.19 2.33
C TYR A 33 5.79 -17.64 2.01
N PRO A 34 5.08 -18.65 2.55
CA PRO A 34 5.51 -20.06 2.47
C PRO A 34 5.42 -20.64 1.06
N GLU A 35 4.45 -20.20 0.26
CA GLU A 35 4.25 -20.78 -1.05
C GLU A 35 5.28 -20.27 -2.07
N PRO A 36 5.69 -21.08 -3.05
CA PRO A 36 6.70 -20.69 -4.03
C PRO A 36 6.22 -19.58 -4.96
N SER A 37 7.17 -18.80 -5.49
CA SER A 37 6.91 -17.83 -6.54
C SER A 37 6.67 -18.54 -7.87
N GLU A 38 5.76 -18.01 -8.69
CA GLU A 38 5.50 -18.53 -10.04
C GLU A 38 6.24 -17.71 -11.10
N ASP A 39 6.52 -16.45 -10.82
CA ASP A 39 7.17 -15.53 -11.73
C ASP A 39 7.98 -14.44 -11.00
N VAL A 40 8.66 -13.60 -11.79
CA VAL A 40 9.48 -12.49 -11.27
C VAL A 40 8.66 -11.50 -10.43
N PHE A 41 7.40 -11.29 -10.76
CA PHE A 41 6.54 -10.37 -10.00
C PHE A 41 6.24 -10.92 -8.60
N ASP A 42 6.03 -12.22 -8.48
CA ASP A 42 5.90 -12.88 -7.18
C ASP A 42 7.17 -12.73 -6.34
N ASP A 43 8.36 -12.85 -6.96
CA ASP A 43 9.63 -12.64 -6.28
C ASP A 43 9.75 -11.19 -5.77
N GLN A 44 9.35 -10.21 -6.58
CA GLN A 44 9.33 -8.82 -6.17
C GLN A 44 8.41 -8.58 -4.97
N LEU A 45 7.21 -9.17 -4.97
CA LEU A 45 6.28 -9.10 -3.84
C LEU A 45 6.89 -9.69 -2.57
N LYS A 46 7.70 -10.75 -2.65
CA LYS A 46 8.37 -11.35 -1.48
C LYS A 46 9.57 -10.57 -1.00
N GLN A 47 10.32 -9.92 -1.89
CA GLN A 47 11.58 -9.28 -1.56
C GLN A 47 11.40 -7.87 -1.00
N HIS A 48 10.31 -7.18 -1.35
CA HIS A 48 10.13 -5.76 -1.04
C HIS A 48 9.03 -5.53 -0.01
N ARG A 49 9.38 -4.84 1.08
CA ARG A 49 8.40 -4.43 2.10
C ARG A 49 7.60 -3.19 1.69
N VAL A 50 8.18 -2.36 0.85
CA VAL A 50 7.49 -1.21 0.24
C VAL A 50 7.74 -1.28 -1.25
N LEU A 51 6.66 -1.22 -2.05
CA LEU A 51 6.73 -1.33 -3.49
C LEU A 51 5.71 -0.40 -4.14
N PHE A 52 6.13 0.31 -5.19
CA PHE A 52 5.22 1.04 -6.05
C PHE A 52 5.02 0.28 -7.36
N LEU A 53 3.77 0.03 -7.70
CA LEU A 53 3.31 -0.72 -8.86
C LEU A 53 2.59 0.23 -9.82
N PRO A 54 3.21 0.64 -10.93
CA PRO A 54 2.56 1.53 -11.87
C PRO A 54 1.38 0.82 -12.55
N ALA A 55 0.26 1.52 -12.69
CA ALA A 55 -0.93 1.00 -13.36
C ALA A 55 -1.77 2.10 -13.98
N ASP A 56 -2.32 1.83 -15.16
CA ASP A 56 -3.39 2.60 -15.78
C ASP A 56 -4.76 2.07 -15.35
N ASP A 57 -4.91 0.75 -15.23
CA ASP A 57 -6.07 0.08 -14.62
C ASP A 57 -5.71 -0.46 -13.24
N GLU A 58 -5.84 0.40 -12.23
CA GLU A 58 -5.51 0.03 -10.85
C GLU A 58 -6.41 -1.07 -10.29
N ALA A 59 -7.69 -1.12 -10.68
CA ALA A 59 -8.61 -2.12 -10.15
C ALA A 59 -8.22 -3.54 -10.58
N SER A 60 -7.84 -3.71 -11.83
CA SER A 60 -7.35 -4.99 -12.37
C SER A 60 -6.02 -5.39 -11.71
N LEU A 61 -5.08 -4.45 -11.59
CA LEU A 61 -3.80 -4.72 -10.93
C LEU A 61 -4.00 -5.10 -9.46
N VAL A 62 -4.82 -4.37 -8.70
CA VAL A 62 -5.11 -4.68 -7.29
C VAL A 62 -5.70 -6.08 -7.16
N ALA A 63 -6.62 -6.47 -8.04
CA ALA A 63 -7.19 -7.82 -8.02
C ALA A 63 -6.12 -8.90 -8.29
N ASP A 64 -5.23 -8.70 -9.26
CA ASP A 64 -4.14 -9.65 -9.53
C ASP A 64 -3.16 -9.74 -8.34
N VAL A 65 -2.78 -8.61 -7.76
CA VAL A 65 -1.92 -8.58 -6.56
C VAL A 65 -2.59 -9.31 -5.38
N LEU A 66 -3.90 -9.11 -5.16
CA LEU A 66 -4.65 -9.82 -4.12
C LEU A 66 -4.64 -11.33 -4.34
N ARG A 67 -4.86 -11.79 -5.57
CA ARG A 67 -4.78 -13.21 -5.94
C ARG A 67 -3.41 -13.80 -5.65
N ARG A 68 -2.34 -13.09 -6.05
CA ARG A 68 -0.95 -13.51 -5.83
C ARG A 68 -0.60 -13.59 -4.36
N LEU A 69 -0.94 -12.56 -3.58
CA LEU A 69 -0.70 -12.53 -2.14
C LEU A 69 -1.48 -13.64 -1.42
N TYR A 70 -2.77 -13.85 -1.76
CA TYR A 70 -3.57 -14.93 -1.20
C TYR A 70 -2.90 -16.29 -1.43
N ARG A 71 -2.44 -16.55 -2.64
CA ARG A 71 -1.71 -17.76 -2.97
C ARG A 71 -0.39 -17.86 -2.18
N GLN A 72 0.43 -16.80 -2.15
CA GLN A 72 1.72 -16.81 -1.48
C GLN A 72 1.62 -16.96 0.05
N ILE A 73 0.59 -16.39 0.66
CA ILE A 73 0.29 -16.55 2.10
C ILE A 73 -0.17 -17.98 2.38
N GLY A 74 -0.86 -18.61 1.43
CA GLY A 74 -1.50 -19.91 1.59
C GLY A 74 -2.87 -19.83 2.24
N SER A 75 -3.82 -20.62 1.73
CA SER A 75 -5.23 -20.57 2.17
C SER A 75 -5.42 -20.88 3.66
N GLU A 76 -4.57 -21.71 4.23
CA GLU A 76 -4.63 -22.09 5.65
C GLU A 76 -4.15 -20.98 6.59
N ARG A 77 -3.27 -20.09 6.13
CA ARG A 77 -2.71 -18.99 6.90
C ARG A 77 -3.45 -17.67 6.65
N PHE A 78 -4.24 -17.62 5.59
CA PHE A 78 -4.96 -16.40 5.21
C PHE A 78 -6.12 -16.11 6.16
N ASP A 79 -6.09 -14.90 6.74
CA ASP A 79 -7.16 -14.34 7.55
C ASP A 79 -7.60 -13.02 6.92
N ALA A 80 -8.85 -12.97 6.42
CA ALA A 80 -9.40 -11.79 5.77
C ALA A 80 -9.41 -10.55 6.67
N ALA A 81 -9.49 -10.72 7.99
CA ALA A 81 -9.49 -9.63 8.95
C ALA A 81 -8.09 -9.06 9.25
N HIS A 82 -7.02 -9.83 9.02
CA HIS A 82 -5.68 -9.45 9.45
C HIS A 82 -4.63 -9.47 8.34
N SER A 83 -4.76 -10.36 7.34
CA SER A 83 -3.71 -10.57 6.34
C SER A 83 -3.57 -9.40 5.37
N ILE A 84 -4.66 -9.02 4.69
CA ILE A 84 -4.60 -8.00 3.63
C ILE A 84 -5.72 -6.98 3.80
N GLY A 85 -5.41 -5.72 3.50
CA GLY A 85 -6.39 -4.68 3.36
C GLY A 85 -6.10 -3.75 2.20
N VAL A 86 -7.13 -3.18 1.63
CA VAL A 86 -7.00 -2.21 0.54
C VAL A 86 -7.48 -0.85 1.01
N ILE A 87 -6.63 0.14 0.86
CA ILE A 87 -6.95 1.55 1.08
C ILE A 87 -7.11 2.21 -0.28
N VAL A 88 -8.16 3.00 -0.43
CA VAL A 88 -8.42 3.76 -1.66
C VAL A 88 -8.56 5.24 -1.36
N THR A 89 -8.21 6.09 -2.32
CA THR A 89 -8.45 7.54 -2.22
C THR A 89 -9.92 7.88 -2.46
N TYR A 90 -10.56 7.19 -3.41
CA TYR A 90 -11.91 7.50 -3.86
C TYR A 90 -12.87 6.33 -3.64
N ARG A 91 -14.08 6.62 -3.14
CA ARG A 91 -15.09 5.58 -2.87
C ARG A 91 -15.49 4.77 -4.10
N HIS A 92 -15.50 5.37 -5.29
CA HIS A 92 -15.87 4.65 -6.50
C HIS A 92 -14.88 3.51 -6.83
N GLN A 93 -13.60 3.64 -6.43
CA GLN A 93 -12.60 2.58 -6.61
C GLN A 93 -12.99 1.30 -5.87
N ILE A 94 -13.68 1.39 -4.74
CA ILE A 94 -14.14 0.22 -3.97
C ILE A 94 -14.99 -0.68 -4.87
N ALA A 95 -15.94 -0.10 -5.60
CA ALA A 95 -16.83 -0.86 -6.48
C ALA A 95 -16.07 -1.48 -7.67
N LEU A 96 -15.12 -0.74 -8.25
CA LEU A 96 -14.29 -1.23 -9.34
C LEU A 96 -13.42 -2.40 -8.90
N ILE A 97 -12.71 -2.26 -7.79
CA ILE A 97 -11.84 -3.33 -7.24
C ILE A 97 -12.69 -4.56 -6.89
N ARG A 98 -13.83 -4.40 -6.21
CA ARG A 98 -14.71 -5.53 -5.87
C ARG A 98 -15.23 -6.26 -7.11
N ARG A 99 -15.53 -5.53 -8.20
CA ARG A 99 -15.94 -6.13 -9.48
C ARG A 99 -14.84 -7.01 -10.06
N GLU A 100 -13.59 -6.55 -10.04
CA GLU A 100 -12.45 -7.34 -10.53
C GLU A 100 -12.18 -8.54 -9.60
N MET A 101 -12.29 -8.37 -8.29
CA MET A 101 -12.14 -9.46 -7.33
C MET A 101 -13.19 -10.58 -7.50
N MET A 102 -14.45 -10.23 -7.83
CA MET A 102 -15.47 -11.24 -8.09
C MET A 102 -15.13 -12.18 -9.26
N LYS A 103 -14.32 -11.71 -10.22
CA LYS A 103 -13.87 -12.53 -11.35
C LYS A 103 -12.83 -13.60 -10.96
N LEU A 104 -12.19 -13.43 -9.79
CA LEU A 104 -11.14 -14.35 -9.32
C LEU A 104 -11.68 -15.67 -8.78
N ASP A 105 -12.96 -15.73 -8.44
CA ASP A 105 -13.62 -16.89 -7.83
C ASP A 105 -12.91 -17.41 -6.56
N ILE A 106 -12.42 -16.46 -5.72
CA ILE A 106 -11.78 -16.74 -4.42
C ILE A 106 -12.64 -16.12 -3.31
N PRO A 107 -13.56 -16.87 -2.69
CA PRO A 107 -14.50 -16.33 -1.70
C PRO A 107 -13.80 -15.62 -0.53
N ALA A 108 -12.69 -16.15 -0.03
CA ALA A 108 -11.96 -15.58 1.09
C ALA A 108 -11.47 -14.14 0.84
N LEU A 109 -11.22 -13.75 -0.41
CA LEU A 109 -10.83 -12.38 -0.75
C LEU A 109 -12.01 -11.40 -0.69
N LEU A 110 -13.26 -11.87 -0.83
CA LEU A 110 -14.43 -10.98 -0.79
C LEU A 110 -14.68 -10.39 0.60
N ASP A 111 -14.13 -11.04 1.64
CA ASP A 111 -14.28 -10.63 3.04
C ASP A 111 -13.21 -9.63 3.50
N ILE A 112 -12.19 -9.34 2.67
CA ILE A 112 -11.17 -8.36 3.04
C ILE A 112 -11.74 -6.94 3.13
N SER A 113 -11.12 -6.13 3.96
CA SER A 113 -11.47 -4.72 4.13
C SER A 113 -10.98 -3.90 2.94
N ILE A 114 -11.88 -3.21 2.26
CA ILE A 114 -11.58 -2.19 1.24
C ILE A 114 -12.30 -0.92 1.65
N ASP A 115 -11.57 0.13 2.01
CA ASP A 115 -12.19 1.40 2.43
C ASP A 115 -11.27 2.60 2.17
N THR A 116 -11.79 3.81 2.39
CA THR A 116 -11.00 5.03 2.28
C THR A 116 -10.05 5.20 3.47
N VAL A 117 -9.03 6.05 3.28
CA VAL A 117 -8.02 6.33 4.32
C VAL A 117 -8.67 6.72 5.65
N GLU A 118 -9.72 7.55 5.60
CA GLU A 118 -10.41 8.07 6.78
C GLU A 118 -11.07 6.96 7.60
N ARG A 119 -11.63 5.96 6.93
CA ARG A 119 -12.29 4.82 7.59
C ARG A 119 -11.30 3.75 8.06
N TYR A 120 -10.11 3.75 7.50
CA TYR A 120 -9.06 2.83 7.89
C TYR A 120 -8.33 3.23 9.19
N GLN A 121 -8.71 4.36 9.80
CA GLN A 121 -8.10 4.83 11.05
C GLN A 121 -8.31 3.80 12.17
N GLY A 122 -7.22 3.48 12.89
CA GLY A 122 -7.24 2.53 14.02
C GLY A 122 -7.13 1.05 13.64
N SER A 123 -7.23 0.68 12.38
CA SER A 123 -7.04 -0.71 11.94
C SER A 123 -5.70 -0.92 11.23
N GLN A 124 -5.10 -2.09 11.43
CA GLN A 124 -3.83 -2.49 10.81
C GLN A 124 -4.00 -3.84 10.13
N ARG A 125 -3.21 -4.08 9.06
CA ARG A 125 -3.12 -5.36 8.37
C ARG A 125 -1.66 -5.72 8.14
N ASP A 126 -1.39 -6.98 7.92
CA ASP A 126 -0.04 -7.41 7.58
C ASP A 126 0.41 -6.76 6.27
N VAL A 127 -0.45 -6.81 5.26
CA VAL A 127 -0.25 -6.15 3.96
C VAL A 127 -1.30 -5.08 3.74
N ILE A 128 -0.88 -3.89 3.36
CA ILE A 128 -1.75 -2.83 2.86
C ILE A 128 -1.45 -2.59 1.38
N ILE A 129 -2.50 -2.60 0.56
CA ILE A 129 -2.46 -2.12 -0.81
C ILE A 129 -3.12 -0.74 -0.82
N TYR A 130 -2.37 0.31 -1.17
CA TYR A 130 -2.90 1.66 -1.32
C TYR A 130 -3.08 2.00 -2.80
N SER A 131 -4.32 1.97 -3.26
CA SER A 131 -4.70 2.38 -4.62
C SER A 131 -4.97 3.88 -4.62
N LEU A 132 -4.11 4.63 -5.30
CA LEU A 132 -4.13 6.09 -5.29
C LEU A 132 -5.26 6.67 -6.15
N GLY A 133 -5.67 5.99 -7.21
CA GLY A 133 -6.83 6.34 -8.04
C GLY A 133 -6.71 7.61 -8.86
N VAL A 134 -5.48 8.08 -9.09
CA VAL A 134 -5.20 9.35 -9.75
C VAL A 134 -5.02 9.11 -11.24
N GLN A 135 -5.87 9.72 -12.08
CA GLN A 135 -5.82 9.57 -13.53
C GLN A 135 -5.51 10.90 -14.27
N ASN A 136 -5.65 12.03 -13.58
CA ASN A 136 -5.45 13.36 -14.15
C ASN A 136 -4.98 14.37 -13.10
N ALA A 137 -4.69 15.61 -13.52
CA ALA A 137 -4.19 16.65 -12.62
C ALA A 137 -5.20 17.01 -11.52
N THR A 138 -6.50 17.03 -11.82
CA THR A 138 -7.54 17.35 -10.83
C THR A 138 -7.61 16.29 -9.73
N ASP A 139 -7.44 15.02 -10.09
CA ASP A 139 -7.36 13.94 -9.10
C ASP A 139 -6.11 14.10 -8.22
N LEU A 140 -4.98 14.47 -8.82
CA LEU A 140 -3.74 14.71 -8.07
C LEU A 140 -3.91 15.87 -7.10
N ASP A 141 -4.51 16.98 -7.53
CA ASP A 141 -4.79 18.14 -6.67
C ASP A 141 -5.69 17.75 -5.50
N PHE A 142 -6.71 16.91 -5.72
CA PHE A 142 -7.56 16.41 -4.65
C PHE A 142 -6.81 15.47 -3.71
N LEU A 143 -6.00 14.56 -4.22
CA LEU A 143 -5.17 13.65 -3.41
C LEU A 143 -4.27 14.46 -2.48
N THR A 144 -3.64 15.52 -2.99
CA THR A 144 -2.67 16.36 -2.28
C THR A 144 -3.30 17.52 -1.50
N SER A 145 -4.62 17.73 -1.59
CA SER A 145 -5.33 18.84 -0.93
C SER A 145 -5.26 18.85 0.59
N ASN A 146 -4.94 17.70 1.21
CA ASN A 146 -4.76 17.58 2.66
C ASN A 146 -3.29 17.66 3.10
N CYS A 147 -2.42 18.14 2.22
CA CYS A 147 -1.06 18.46 2.56
C CYS A 147 -1.01 19.75 3.38
N PHE A 148 -0.15 19.79 4.36
CA PHE A 148 0.18 20.99 5.10
C PHE A 148 1.69 21.16 5.16
N GLU A 149 2.12 22.40 5.33
CA GLU A 149 3.54 22.69 5.46
C GLU A 149 3.89 22.83 6.95
N GLU A 150 4.89 22.08 7.39
CA GLU A 150 5.45 22.15 8.73
C GLU A 150 6.97 22.17 8.62
N ASP A 151 7.61 23.16 9.19
CA ASP A 151 9.08 23.37 9.15
C ASP A 151 9.67 23.35 7.72
N GLY A 152 8.96 23.98 6.77
CA GLY A 152 9.38 24.06 5.36
C GLY A 152 9.19 22.77 4.57
N ARG A 153 8.33 21.87 5.03
CA ARG A 153 8.02 20.60 4.39
C ARG A 153 6.56 20.38 4.18
N VAL A 154 6.24 19.78 3.05
CA VAL A 154 4.88 19.38 2.73
C VAL A 154 4.62 17.98 3.28
N ILE A 155 3.67 17.88 4.20
CA ILE A 155 3.25 16.63 4.82
C ILE A 155 1.90 16.19 4.26
N ASP A 156 1.82 15.02 3.66
CA ASP A 156 0.57 14.39 3.24
C ASP A 156 0.03 13.49 4.36
N ARG A 157 -1.03 13.95 5.04
CA ARG A 157 -1.65 13.21 6.14
C ARG A 157 -2.25 11.88 5.72
N LYS A 158 -2.86 11.82 4.53
CA LYS A 158 -3.50 10.58 4.04
C LYS A 158 -2.45 9.52 3.74
N LEU A 159 -1.37 9.92 3.07
CA LEU A 159 -0.25 9.03 2.80
C LEU A 159 0.37 8.49 4.09
N ASN A 160 0.60 9.38 5.08
CA ASN A 160 1.16 8.97 6.37
C ASN A 160 0.25 7.97 7.10
N VAL A 161 -1.07 8.19 7.10
CA VAL A 161 -2.03 7.24 7.67
C VAL A 161 -1.94 5.89 6.93
N ALA A 162 -2.00 5.88 5.61
CA ALA A 162 -1.93 4.64 4.83
C ALA A 162 -0.64 3.85 5.12
N MET A 163 0.51 4.54 5.15
CA MET A 163 1.80 3.93 5.43
C MET A 163 1.88 3.29 6.82
N THR A 164 1.24 3.89 7.82
CA THR A 164 1.25 3.39 9.20
C THR A 164 0.26 2.26 9.46
N ARG A 165 -0.58 1.89 8.49
CA ARG A 165 -1.53 0.76 8.60
C ARG A 165 -0.91 -0.58 8.26
N ALA A 166 0.19 -0.61 7.51
CA ALA A 166 0.89 -1.82 7.13
C ALA A 166 1.83 -2.31 8.26
N ARG A 167 1.63 -3.55 8.70
CA ARG A 167 2.53 -4.18 9.69
C ARG A 167 3.79 -4.73 9.04
N LYS A 168 3.65 -5.37 7.87
CA LYS A 168 4.74 -6.09 7.19
C LYS A 168 5.05 -5.50 5.83
N GLN A 169 4.03 -5.19 5.02
CA GLN A 169 4.22 -4.76 3.63
C GLN A 169 3.23 -3.67 3.23
N LEU A 170 3.74 -2.67 2.52
CA LEU A 170 2.96 -1.62 1.87
C LEU A 170 3.18 -1.69 0.35
N LEU A 171 2.11 -1.90 -0.38
CA LEU A 171 2.08 -1.84 -1.84
C LEU A 171 1.28 -0.60 -2.25
N MET A 172 1.84 0.24 -3.10
CA MET A 172 1.17 1.42 -3.63
C MET A 172 0.98 1.25 -5.12
N THR A 173 -0.15 1.69 -5.66
CA THR A 173 -0.40 1.64 -7.10
C THR A 173 -1.06 2.91 -7.60
N GLY A 174 -0.78 3.28 -8.85
CA GLY A 174 -1.32 4.47 -9.48
C GLY A 174 -0.67 4.78 -10.82
N ASN A 175 -1.22 5.79 -11.49
CA ASN A 175 -0.66 6.30 -12.74
C ASN A 175 0.63 7.06 -12.46
N ARG A 176 1.76 6.47 -12.89
CA ARG A 176 3.10 7.01 -12.66
C ARG A 176 3.28 8.42 -13.23
N ASP A 177 2.82 8.65 -14.46
CA ASP A 177 3.07 9.90 -15.17
C ASP A 177 2.33 11.08 -14.53
N VAL A 178 1.15 10.82 -13.97
CA VAL A 178 0.39 11.84 -13.25
C VAL A 178 0.98 12.07 -11.87
N LEU A 179 1.28 11.01 -11.13
CA LEU A 179 1.81 11.09 -9.76
C LEU A 179 3.18 11.77 -9.71
N CYS A 180 4.06 11.54 -10.69
CA CYS A 180 5.38 12.17 -10.77
C CYS A 180 5.34 13.71 -10.93
N ARG A 181 4.18 14.32 -11.15
CA ARG A 181 4.02 15.77 -11.14
C ARG A 181 4.05 16.38 -9.73
N ASN A 182 3.87 15.56 -8.70
CA ASN A 182 4.02 15.97 -7.30
C ASN A 182 5.34 15.43 -6.75
N ALA A 183 6.11 16.30 -6.06
CA ALA A 183 7.46 15.97 -5.60
C ALA A 183 7.49 14.81 -4.59
N ILE A 184 6.49 14.69 -3.71
CA ILE A 184 6.40 13.59 -2.71
C ILE A 184 6.22 12.26 -3.43
N PHE A 185 5.26 12.18 -4.36
CA PHE A 185 5.00 10.94 -5.11
C PHE A 185 6.12 10.62 -6.09
N GLN A 186 6.78 11.62 -6.69
CA GLN A 186 7.96 11.41 -7.51
C GLN A 186 9.08 10.72 -6.73
N GLU A 187 9.36 11.17 -5.51
CA GLU A 187 10.37 10.57 -4.64
C GLU A 187 10.00 9.14 -4.22
N ILE A 188 8.72 8.90 -3.87
CA ILE A 188 8.20 7.56 -3.55
C ILE A 188 8.40 6.61 -4.72
N ILE A 189 8.00 7.04 -5.91
CA ILE A 189 8.10 6.24 -7.13
C ILE A 189 9.57 5.96 -7.45
N HIS A 190 10.44 6.97 -7.37
CA HIS A 190 11.87 6.78 -7.59
C HIS A 190 12.50 5.77 -6.63
N ARG A 191 12.06 5.78 -5.38
CA ARG A 191 12.62 4.96 -4.31
C ARG A 191 12.10 3.53 -4.28
N TYR A 192 10.84 3.31 -4.67
CA TYR A 192 10.12 2.05 -4.46
C TYR A 192 9.59 1.40 -5.74
N SER A 193 9.87 1.94 -6.93
CA SER A 193 9.64 1.20 -8.17
C SER A 193 10.75 0.19 -8.42
N VAL A 194 10.39 -0.93 -9.04
CA VAL A 194 11.29 -2.00 -9.47
C VAL A 194 11.27 -2.08 -10.98
#